data_35c0a2e303e213e95f54f10cd3401d63
#
_entry.id   35c0a2e303e213e95f54f10cd3401d63
#
_cell.length_a   1.000
_cell.length_b   1.000
_cell.length_c   1.000
_cell.angle_alpha   90.00
_cell.angle_beta   90.00
_cell.angle_gamma   90.00
#
_symmetry.space_group_name_H-M   'P 1'
#
loop_
_entity.id
_entity.type
_entity.pdbx_description
1 polymer ?
#
loop_
_entity_poly.entity_id
_entity_poly.type
_entity_poly.pdbx_seq_one_letter_code
_entity_poly.pdbx_strand_id
1 'polypeptide(L)'
;FHQGRYIQVRSHESVIEEAKKITQMPGFKGYIHDVGGPTANFRFPACKKQEKFGCCKDKRCLFPTTCQNIEADHTDYLELLRELRHIEGVKKVFVRSGLRYDYMMAEKNDAFFRELVEHHISGQLKVAPEHMSDNALYYMGKPSFKVYEQFRERYARINEKLGRKQ
;
A
#
# COMPACT_ATOMS: atom_id res chain seq x y z
N PHE A 1 -5.65 -8.35 15.75
CA PHE A 1 -6.05 -9.57 16.48
C PHE A 1 -7.29 -10.20 15.86
N HIS A 2 -8.38 -9.47 15.71
CA HIS A 2 -9.65 -9.96 15.18
C HIS A 2 -9.61 -10.26 13.68
N GLN A 3 -8.61 -9.79 12.95
CA GLN A 3 -8.44 -10.04 11.52
C GLN A 3 -7.58 -11.28 11.21
N GLY A 4 -7.10 -11.98 12.23
CA GLY A 4 -6.28 -13.17 12.07
C GLY A 4 -4.80 -12.88 11.79
N ARG A 5 -4.07 -13.94 11.44
CA ARG A 5 -2.61 -13.91 11.24
C ARG A 5 -2.18 -14.28 9.82
N TYR A 6 -3.12 -14.56 8.95
CA TYR A 6 -2.87 -14.87 7.55
C TYR A 6 -3.37 -13.73 6.69
N ILE A 7 -2.60 -13.43 5.66
CA ILE A 7 -3.03 -12.45 4.65
C ILE A 7 -4.11 -13.12 3.80
N GLN A 8 -5.24 -12.42 3.66
CA GLN A 8 -6.36 -12.82 2.82
C GLN A 8 -6.55 -11.72 1.77
N VAL A 9 -6.44 -12.09 0.50
CA VAL A 9 -6.59 -11.14 -0.61
C VAL A 9 -7.55 -11.70 -1.65
N ARG A 10 -8.24 -10.81 -2.35
CA ARG A 10 -9.04 -11.16 -3.51
C ARG A 10 -8.13 -11.38 -4.71
N SER A 11 -8.48 -12.31 -5.59
CA SER A 11 -7.77 -12.49 -6.86
C SER A 11 -7.95 -11.26 -7.77
N HIS A 12 -7.04 -11.08 -8.71
CA HIS A 12 -7.12 -10.03 -9.73
C HIS A 12 -8.43 -10.14 -10.50
N GLU A 13 -8.79 -11.33 -10.98
CA GLU A 13 -10.02 -11.59 -11.73
C GLU A 13 -11.25 -11.09 -10.97
N SER A 14 -11.36 -11.41 -9.67
CA SER A 14 -12.49 -10.99 -8.84
C SER A 14 -12.60 -9.47 -8.73
N VAL A 15 -11.48 -8.77 -8.59
CA VAL A 15 -11.45 -7.31 -8.50
C VAL A 15 -11.74 -6.67 -9.86
N ILE A 16 -11.20 -7.23 -10.93
CA ILE A 16 -11.39 -6.75 -12.32
C ILE A 16 -12.86 -6.92 -12.74
N GLU A 17 -13.49 -8.06 -12.43
CA GLU A 17 -14.91 -8.27 -12.70
C GLU A 17 -15.80 -7.26 -11.99
N GLU A 18 -15.50 -6.95 -10.73
CA GLU A 18 -16.21 -5.91 -9.99
C GLU A 18 -16.01 -4.54 -10.64
N ALA A 19 -14.78 -4.19 -11.01
CA ALA A 19 -14.48 -2.94 -11.69
C ALA A 19 -15.22 -2.83 -13.04
N LYS A 20 -15.28 -3.90 -13.83
CA LYS A 20 -16.08 -3.94 -15.07
C LYS A 20 -17.57 -3.70 -14.82
N LYS A 21 -18.14 -4.25 -13.78
CA LYS A 21 -19.53 -3.97 -13.39
C LYS A 21 -19.72 -2.49 -13.02
N ILE A 22 -18.76 -1.90 -12.31
CA ILE A 22 -18.79 -0.48 -11.95
C ILE A 22 -18.77 0.41 -13.20
N THR A 23 -17.97 0.05 -14.25
CA THR A 23 -17.94 0.84 -15.50
C THR A 23 -19.27 0.86 -16.25
N GLN A 24 -20.12 -0.14 -16.03
CA GLN A 24 -21.44 -0.24 -16.65
C GLN A 24 -22.56 0.46 -15.85
N MET A 25 -22.25 0.98 -14.66
CA MET A 25 -23.26 1.65 -13.84
C MET A 25 -23.66 3.01 -14.43
N PRO A 26 -24.95 3.38 -14.36
CA PRO A 26 -25.41 4.69 -14.81
C PRO A 26 -24.65 5.81 -14.08
N GLY A 27 -24.09 6.75 -14.86
CA GLY A 27 -23.36 7.91 -14.31
C GLY A 27 -21.88 7.65 -14.03
N PHE A 28 -21.33 6.49 -14.36
CA PHE A 28 -19.89 6.26 -14.28
C PHE A 28 -19.13 7.25 -15.17
N LYS A 29 -18.16 7.96 -14.59
CA LYS A 29 -17.40 9.03 -15.28
C LYS A 29 -15.96 8.62 -15.64
N GLY A 30 -15.62 7.36 -15.45
CA GLY A 30 -14.27 6.83 -15.72
C GLY A 30 -13.34 6.82 -14.50
N TYR A 31 -13.84 7.05 -13.29
CA TYR A 31 -13.02 7.14 -12.09
C TYR A 31 -13.30 6.00 -11.12
N ILE A 32 -12.31 5.16 -10.86
CA ILE A 32 -12.30 4.25 -9.73
C ILE A 32 -11.65 5.00 -8.58
N HIS A 33 -12.45 5.37 -7.59
CA HIS A 33 -12.05 6.33 -6.57
C HIS A 33 -11.12 5.77 -5.52
N ASP A 34 -11.15 4.45 -5.28
CA ASP A 34 -10.31 3.85 -4.25
C ASP A 34 -10.10 2.34 -4.46
N VAL A 35 -8.87 1.95 -4.64
CA VAL A 35 -8.41 0.55 -4.59
C VAL A 35 -7.52 0.34 -3.36
N GLY A 36 -7.53 1.31 -2.46
CA GLY A 36 -6.74 1.35 -1.25
C GLY A 36 -7.37 0.64 -0.07
N GLY A 37 -6.71 0.79 1.05
CA GLY A 37 -7.09 0.29 2.37
C GLY A 37 -5.87 0.27 3.29
N PRO A 38 -6.04 0.24 4.62
CA PRO A 38 -4.93 0.31 5.57
C PRO A 38 -3.86 -0.76 5.37
N THR A 39 -4.21 -1.85 4.72
CA THR A 39 -3.33 -3.00 4.43
C THR A 39 -3.43 -3.47 2.99
N ALA A 40 -3.92 -2.62 2.08
CA ALA A 40 -4.13 -2.98 0.67
C ALA A 40 -2.84 -3.40 -0.03
N ASN A 41 -1.71 -2.86 0.41
CA ASN A 41 -0.40 -3.21 -0.11
C ASN A 41 0.21 -4.49 0.51
N PHE A 42 -0.53 -5.20 1.38
CA PHE A 42 -0.16 -6.54 1.85
C PHE A 42 -0.86 -7.59 1.00
N ARG A 43 -0.21 -8.04 -0.05
CA ARG A 43 -0.79 -9.02 -0.98
C ARG A 43 -0.34 -10.45 -0.69
N PHE A 44 0.89 -10.63 -0.20
CA PHE A 44 1.49 -11.94 0.07
C PHE A 44 2.20 -11.97 1.43
N PRO A 45 2.49 -13.18 1.94
CA PRO A 45 3.37 -13.35 3.09
C PRO A 45 4.69 -12.62 2.88
N ALA A 46 5.12 -11.86 3.88
CA ALA A 46 6.30 -11.00 3.78
C ALA A 46 7.64 -11.72 3.99
N CYS A 47 7.63 -13.04 4.17
CA CYS A 47 8.83 -13.87 4.23
C CYS A 47 8.47 -15.37 4.14
N LYS A 48 9.45 -16.19 3.77
CA LYS A 48 9.31 -17.65 3.66
C LYS A 48 8.79 -18.36 4.93
N LYS A 49 9.12 -17.81 6.11
CA LYS A 49 8.60 -18.35 7.37
C LYS A 49 7.11 -18.09 7.51
N GLN A 50 6.67 -16.90 7.16
CA GLN A 50 5.25 -16.53 7.22
C GLN A 50 4.42 -17.37 6.23
N GLU A 51 4.96 -17.62 5.06
CA GLU A 51 4.32 -18.48 4.05
C GLU A 51 4.06 -19.89 4.57
N LYS A 52 5.05 -20.50 5.26
CA LYS A 52 4.95 -21.89 5.75
C LYS A 52 4.20 -22.03 7.08
N PHE A 53 4.39 -21.10 7.99
CA PHE A 53 3.99 -21.25 9.40
C PHE A 53 3.08 -20.12 9.89
N GLY A 54 2.72 -19.13 9.02
CA GLY A 54 2.01 -17.93 9.42
C GLY A 54 2.90 -16.94 10.19
N CYS A 55 2.27 -15.93 10.77
CA CYS A 55 2.97 -14.89 11.51
C CYS A 55 3.72 -15.43 12.74
N CYS A 56 4.86 -14.83 13.03
CA CYS A 56 5.61 -15.10 14.26
C CYS A 56 4.74 -14.77 15.49
N LYS A 57 4.80 -15.63 16.52
CA LYS A 57 4.04 -15.43 17.77
C LYS A 57 4.53 -14.20 18.55
N ASP A 58 5.85 -14.06 18.65
CA ASP A 58 6.51 -13.13 19.56
C ASP A 58 7.22 -11.97 18.86
N LYS A 59 7.06 -11.84 17.52
CA LYS A 59 7.74 -10.81 16.73
C LYS A 59 6.79 -10.23 15.69
N ARG A 60 6.81 -8.89 15.57
CA ARG A 60 6.14 -8.16 14.49
C ARG A 60 7.15 -7.83 13.40
N CYS A 61 6.72 -7.87 12.12
CA CYS A 61 7.62 -7.69 10.99
C CYS A 61 8.12 -6.24 10.82
N LEU A 62 7.33 -5.28 11.27
CA LEU A 62 7.60 -3.84 11.10
C LEU A 62 7.76 -3.09 12.42
N PHE A 63 7.83 -3.79 13.56
CA PHE A 63 7.94 -3.19 14.89
C PHE A 63 8.79 -4.06 15.83
N PRO A 64 9.59 -3.45 16.73
CA PRO A 64 9.94 -2.02 16.80
C PRO A 64 10.83 -1.57 15.64
N THR A 65 11.50 -2.49 15.01
CA THR A 65 12.34 -2.30 13.82
C THR A 65 11.92 -3.29 12.73
N THR A 66 12.15 -2.92 11.48
CA THR A 66 11.89 -3.79 10.34
C THR A 66 12.66 -5.11 10.48
N CYS A 67 11.95 -6.22 10.32
CA CYS A 67 12.55 -7.56 10.40
C CYS A 67 13.55 -7.76 9.26
N GLN A 68 14.72 -8.34 9.57
CA GLN A 68 15.76 -8.60 8.56
C GLN A 68 15.32 -9.60 7.48
N ASN A 69 14.34 -10.47 7.79
CA ASN A 69 13.83 -11.47 6.85
C ASN A 69 12.63 -10.98 6.05
N ILE A 70 12.27 -9.69 6.15
CA ILE A 70 11.16 -9.15 5.38
C ILE A 70 11.55 -9.02 3.91
N GLU A 71 10.71 -9.56 3.06
CA GLU A 71 10.80 -9.44 1.60
C GLU A 71 9.57 -8.63 1.16
N ALA A 72 9.67 -7.30 1.31
CA ALA A 72 8.60 -6.41 0.89
C ALA A 72 8.56 -6.34 -0.63
N ASP A 73 7.41 -6.68 -1.20
CA ASP A 73 7.17 -6.70 -2.64
C ASP A 73 5.76 -6.17 -2.92
N HIS A 74 5.66 -5.18 -3.79
CA HIS A 74 4.40 -4.58 -4.22
C HIS A 74 4.08 -4.89 -5.69
N THR A 75 4.82 -5.80 -6.33
CA THR A 75 4.66 -6.11 -7.76
C THR A 75 3.23 -6.55 -8.08
N ASP A 76 2.66 -7.48 -7.34
CA ASP A 76 1.29 -7.96 -7.54
C ASP A 76 0.24 -6.83 -7.38
N TYR A 77 0.43 -5.96 -6.40
CA TYR A 77 -0.48 -4.83 -6.21
C TYR A 77 -0.37 -3.82 -7.35
N LEU A 78 0.84 -3.59 -7.83
CA LEU A 78 1.09 -2.71 -8.96
C LEU A 78 0.49 -3.28 -10.25
N GLU A 79 0.61 -4.58 -10.48
CA GLU A 79 -0.01 -5.26 -11.61
C GLU A 79 -1.54 -5.13 -11.57
N LEU A 80 -2.16 -5.37 -10.42
CA LEU A 80 -3.59 -5.14 -10.26
C LEU A 80 -4.01 -3.70 -10.60
N LEU A 81 -3.27 -2.71 -10.13
CA LEU A 81 -3.55 -1.31 -10.43
C LEU A 81 -3.41 -0.99 -11.93
N ARG A 82 -2.42 -1.61 -12.60
CA ARG A 82 -2.23 -1.49 -14.05
C ARG A 82 -3.38 -2.12 -14.83
N GLU A 83 -3.78 -3.34 -14.46
CA GLU A 83 -4.90 -4.03 -15.10
C GLU A 83 -6.19 -3.23 -14.98
N LEU A 84 -6.47 -2.66 -13.80
CA LEU A 84 -7.62 -1.80 -13.58
C LEU A 84 -7.60 -0.54 -14.46
N ARG A 85 -6.43 0.05 -14.72
CA ARG A 85 -6.30 1.20 -15.63
C ARG A 85 -6.58 0.86 -17.09
N HIS A 86 -6.41 -0.40 -17.49
CA HIS A 86 -6.63 -0.84 -18.86
C HIS A 86 -8.08 -1.29 -19.15
N ILE A 87 -8.96 -1.28 -18.15
CA ILE A 87 -10.37 -1.58 -18.36
C ILE A 87 -11.00 -0.48 -19.22
N GLU A 88 -11.73 -0.87 -20.26
CA GLU A 88 -12.43 0.05 -21.13
C GLU A 88 -13.37 0.97 -20.32
N GLY A 89 -13.34 2.26 -20.62
CA GLY A 89 -14.10 3.29 -19.91
C GLY A 89 -13.44 3.81 -18.63
N VAL A 90 -12.38 3.18 -18.11
CA VAL A 90 -11.62 3.68 -16.96
C VAL A 90 -10.59 4.71 -17.40
N LYS A 91 -10.66 5.91 -16.83
CA LYS A 91 -9.72 7.02 -17.06
C LYS A 91 -8.65 7.11 -15.98
N LYS A 92 -9.05 6.87 -14.71
CA LYS A 92 -8.16 6.95 -13.55
C LYS A 92 -8.57 5.94 -12.49
N VAL A 93 -7.55 5.41 -11.83
CA VAL A 93 -7.66 4.51 -10.67
C VAL A 93 -6.89 5.13 -9.53
N PHE A 94 -7.54 5.38 -8.41
CA PHE A 94 -6.93 6.04 -7.26
C PHE A 94 -6.78 5.11 -6.07
N VAL A 95 -5.82 5.42 -5.24
CA VAL A 95 -5.60 4.84 -3.91
C VAL A 95 -5.78 5.97 -2.89
N ARG A 96 -6.90 5.95 -2.14
CA ARG A 96 -7.31 7.04 -1.25
C ARG A 96 -7.40 6.65 0.23
N SER A 97 -7.75 5.40 0.53
CA SER A 97 -7.94 4.92 1.91
C SER A 97 -6.64 4.74 2.71
N GLY A 98 -5.52 5.04 2.08
CA GLY A 98 -4.22 4.91 2.70
C GLY A 98 -3.50 3.59 2.38
N LEU A 99 -2.24 3.56 2.76
CA LEU A 99 -1.33 2.42 2.61
C LEU A 99 -0.42 2.32 3.84
N ARG A 100 0.14 1.16 4.05
CA ARG A 100 1.19 0.94 5.07
C ARG A 100 2.51 1.49 4.53
N TYR A 101 2.82 2.72 4.90
CA TYR A 101 4.05 3.41 4.49
C TYR A 101 5.32 2.72 4.98
N ASP A 102 5.29 2.14 6.18
CA ASP A 102 6.39 1.41 6.77
C ASP A 102 6.74 0.14 5.97
N TYR A 103 5.74 -0.53 5.38
CA TYR A 103 5.97 -1.65 4.47
C TYR A 103 6.53 -1.17 3.12
N MET A 104 6.06 -0.03 2.61
CA MET A 104 6.63 0.58 1.40
C MET A 104 8.10 0.95 1.60
N MET A 105 8.48 1.40 2.81
CA MET A 105 9.87 1.73 3.13
C MET A 105 10.77 0.50 3.27
N ALA A 106 10.21 -0.69 3.49
CA ALA A 106 10.94 -1.94 3.51
C ALA A 106 11.30 -2.46 2.12
N GLU A 107 10.62 -1.99 1.07
CA GLU A 107 10.93 -2.35 -0.32
C GLU A 107 12.16 -1.59 -0.81
N LYS A 108 13.08 -2.34 -1.45
CA LYS A 108 14.39 -1.81 -1.87
C LYS A 108 14.33 -0.96 -3.13
N ASN A 109 13.36 -1.20 -4.02
CA ASN A 109 13.23 -0.46 -5.27
C ASN A 109 12.15 0.63 -5.17
N ASP A 110 12.17 1.56 -6.13
CA ASP A 110 11.23 2.69 -6.18
C ASP A 110 10.07 2.45 -7.17
N ALA A 111 9.98 1.30 -7.82
CA ALA A 111 9.05 1.09 -8.92
C ALA A 111 7.60 1.30 -8.50
N PHE A 112 7.17 0.62 -7.44
CA PHE A 112 5.82 0.79 -6.90
C PHE A 112 5.56 2.22 -6.42
N PHE A 113 6.47 2.79 -5.62
CA PHE A 113 6.29 4.12 -5.06
C PHE A 113 6.19 5.19 -6.16
N ARG A 114 7.04 5.08 -7.17
CA ARG A 114 7.05 6.00 -8.30
C ARG A 114 5.74 5.93 -9.10
N GLU A 115 5.30 4.72 -9.48
CA GLU A 115 4.08 4.55 -10.27
C GLU A 115 2.82 4.92 -9.47
N LEU A 116 2.80 4.64 -8.16
CA LEU A 116 1.76 5.09 -7.25
C LEU A 116 1.59 6.61 -7.30
N VAL A 117 2.70 7.35 -7.14
CA VAL A 117 2.71 8.83 -7.20
C VAL A 117 2.30 9.33 -8.58
N GLU A 118 2.78 8.69 -9.64
CA GLU A 118 2.54 9.13 -11.02
C GLU A 118 1.08 8.97 -11.44
N HIS A 119 0.43 7.87 -11.04
CA HIS A 119 -0.85 7.47 -11.62
C HIS A 119 -2.01 7.33 -10.63
N HIS A 120 -1.74 7.08 -9.35
CA HIS A 120 -2.77 6.59 -8.43
C HIS A 120 -3.10 7.53 -7.26
N ILE A 121 -2.44 8.69 -7.18
CA ILE A 121 -2.73 9.70 -6.14
C ILE A 121 -3.54 10.84 -6.74
N SER A 122 -4.61 11.23 -6.04
CA SER A 122 -5.50 12.31 -6.45
C SER A 122 -5.27 13.61 -5.65
N GLY A 123 -4.00 13.99 -5.46
CA GLY A 123 -3.61 15.20 -4.74
C GLY A 123 -2.98 14.93 -3.36
N GLN A 124 -3.47 13.96 -2.60
CA GLN A 124 -2.92 13.60 -1.29
C GLN A 124 -2.86 12.10 -1.10
N LEU A 125 -1.72 11.60 -0.64
CA LEU A 125 -1.58 10.23 -0.16
C LEU A 125 -1.88 10.18 1.33
N LYS A 126 -2.83 9.35 1.73
CA LYS A 126 -3.14 9.12 3.14
C LYS A 126 -2.26 8.02 3.71
N VAL A 127 -1.64 8.32 4.82
CA VAL A 127 -0.88 7.40 5.65
C VAL A 127 -1.18 7.67 7.12
N ALA A 128 -0.93 6.71 8.00
CA ALA A 128 -1.26 6.80 9.42
C ALA A 128 0.00 6.70 10.30
N PRO A 129 0.77 7.78 10.45
CA PRO A 129 1.91 7.81 11.38
C PRO A 129 1.48 7.74 12.85
N GLU A 130 0.23 8.11 13.15
CA GLU A 130 -0.46 8.06 14.44
C GLU A 130 0.04 9.09 15.47
N HIS A 131 1.35 9.16 15.72
CA HIS A 131 1.93 10.06 16.72
C HIS A 131 3.36 10.48 16.34
N MET A 132 3.85 11.57 16.94
CA MET A 132 5.23 12.06 16.74
C MET A 132 6.20 11.56 17.81
N SER A 133 5.71 11.18 18.98
CA SER A 133 6.53 10.67 20.07
C SER A 133 6.81 9.18 19.89
N ASP A 134 8.08 8.81 19.85
CA ASP A 134 8.51 7.40 19.74
C ASP A 134 8.04 6.56 20.92
N ASN A 135 7.91 7.15 22.12
CA ASN A 135 7.38 6.45 23.28
C ASN A 135 5.90 6.06 23.09
N ALA A 136 5.07 6.97 22.57
CA ALA A 136 3.68 6.67 22.25
C ALA A 136 3.58 5.63 21.14
N LEU A 137 4.36 5.78 20.05
CA LEU A 137 4.41 4.85 18.95
C LEU A 137 4.83 3.45 19.39
N TYR A 138 5.76 3.35 20.33
CA TYR A 138 6.18 2.06 20.88
C TYR A 138 5.01 1.32 21.54
N TYR A 139 4.24 1.97 22.40
CA TYR A 139 3.07 1.35 23.04
C TYR A 139 1.93 1.08 22.05
N MET A 140 1.82 1.85 20.98
CA MET A 140 0.88 1.60 19.87
C MET A 140 1.35 0.44 18.95
N GLY A 141 2.58 -0.02 19.10
CA GLY A 141 3.18 -1.06 18.22
C GLY A 141 3.43 -0.56 16.80
N LYS A 142 3.75 0.73 16.67
CA LYS A 142 4.10 1.39 15.41
C LYS A 142 5.62 1.60 15.31
N PRO A 143 6.19 1.67 14.10
CA PRO A 143 7.60 2.02 13.92
C PRO A 143 7.88 3.43 14.45
N SER A 144 9.16 3.74 14.68
CA SER A 144 9.57 5.07 15.14
C SER A 144 9.16 6.16 14.14
N PHE A 145 8.96 7.37 14.62
CA PHE A 145 8.59 8.53 13.79
C PHE A 145 9.60 8.81 12.67
N LYS A 146 10.86 8.46 12.88
CA LYS A 146 11.92 8.55 11.87
C LYS A 146 11.57 7.80 10.57
N VAL A 147 10.87 6.67 10.65
CA VAL A 147 10.43 5.92 9.44
C VAL A 147 9.44 6.75 8.62
N TYR A 148 8.55 7.48 9.29
CA TYR A 148 7.63 8.39 8.62
C TYR A 148 8.35 9.60 8.01
N GLU A 149 9.34 10.16 8.68
CA GLU A 149 10.15 11.26 8.14
C GLU A 149 10.87 10.83 6.86
N GLN A 150 11.51 9.66 6.89
CA GLN A 150 12.16 9.08 5.71
C GLN A 150 11.17 8.81 4.55
N PHE A 151 9.97 8.32 4.88
CA PHE A 151 8.89 8.16 3.90
C PHE A 151 8.50 9.50 3.27
N ARG A 152 8.29 10.53 4.08
CA ARG A 152 7.93 11.88 3.62
C ARG A 152 9.00 12.47 2.69
N GLU A 153 10.27 12.32 3.04
CA GLU A 153 11.40 12.78 2.22
C GLU A 153 11.45 12.02 0.88
N ARG A 154 11.28 10.70 0.91
CA ARG A 154 11.24 9.88 -0.31
C ARG A 154 10.06 10.27 -1.19
N TYR A 155 8.89 10.47 -0.60
CA TYR A 155 7.68 10.93 -1.29
C TYR A 155 7.88 12.29 -1.95
N ALA A 156 8.39 13.28 -1.22
CA ALA A 156 8.67 14.62 -1.74
C ALA A 156 9.66 14.58 -2.94
N ARG A 157 10.74 13.83 -2.80
CA ARG A 157 11.74 13.65 -3.87
C ARG A 157 11.17 13.01 -5.14
N ILE A 158 10.27 12.02 -4.99
CA ILE A 158 9.61 11.39 -6.14
C ILE A 158 8.65 12.38 -6.80
N ASN A 159 7.85 13.13 -6.03
CA ASN A 159 6.97 14.17 -6.55
C ASN A 159 7.74 15.22 -7.34
N GLU A 160 8.85 15.71 -6.81
CA GLU A 160 9.72 16.68 -7.48
C GLU A 160 10.24 16.14 -8.82
N LYS A 161 10.78 14.90 -8.83
CA LYS A 161 11.27 14.25 -10.05
C LYS A 161 10.18 14.04 -11.12
N LEU A 162 8.94 13.85 -10.71
CA LEU A 162 7.80 13.66 -11.59
C LEU A 162 7.08 14.98 -11.92
N GLY A 163 7.53 16.11 -11.40
CA GLY A 163 6.89 17.41 -11.57
C GLY A 163 5.47 17.46 -10.97
N ARG A 164 5.18 16.64 -9.96
CA ARG A 164 3.88 16.58 -9.29
C ARG A 164 3.85 17.53 -8.09
N LYS A 165 2.68 18.12 -7.84
CA LYS A 165 2.40 18.95 -6.66
C LYS A 165 1.36 18.25 -5.78
N GLN A 166 1.78 17.18 -5.13
CA GLN A 166 0.90 16.35 -4.31
C GLN A 166 1.37 16.34 -2.86
#